data_cb3373620440c5aa60bbe83eb069ac0b
#
_entry.id   cb3373620440c5aa60bbe83eb069ac0b
#
_cell.length_a   1.000
_cell.length_b   1.000
_cell.length_c   1.000
_cell.angle_alpha   90.00
_cell.angle_beta   90.00
_cell.angle_gamma   90.00
#
_symmetry.space_group_name_H-M   'P 1'
#
loop_
_entity.id
_entity.type
_entity.pdbx_description
1 polymer ?
#
loop_
_entity_poly.entity_id
_entity_poly.type
_entity_poly.pdbx_seq_one_letter_code
_entity_poly.pdbx_strand_id
1 'polypeptide(L)'
;MPWVDPRDIAAVATLRLLSGAWFGRQVQGVHGPDDLTWPEAAAELSAATGTRIEAERITVEQERADLRRAGLSETAVEGVLGMAFGKNEGFVPEQPRSMLTTTPSTLAGWAVTHLRPVLERTAAR
;
A
#
# COMPACT_ATOMS: atom_id res chain seq x y z
N MET A 1 -0.27 -1.82 9.97
CA MET A 1 0.43 -1.14 8.86
C MET A 1 -0.56 -0.23 8.15
N PRO A 2 -0.26 1.05 7.95
CA PRO A 2 -1.14 1.93 7.21
C PRO A 2 -1.17 1.50 5.72
N TRP A 3 -2.38 1.32 5.22
CA TRP A 3 -2.63 1.11 3.80
C TRP A 3 -3.17 2.42 3.22
N VAL A 4 -2.61 2.87 2.12
CA VAL A 4 -3.00 4.13 1.48
C VAL A 4 -3.19 3.90 -0.02
N ASP A 5 -4.25 4.49 -0.58
CA ASP A 5 -4.46 4.47 -2.02
C ASP A 5 -3.42 5.40 -2.70
N PRO A 6 -2.66 4.92 -3.70
CA PRO A 6 -1.72 5.77 -4.44
C PRO A 6 -2.35 7.02 -5.04
N ARG A 7 -3.65 7.00 -5.37
CA ARG A 7 -4.38 8.17 -5.87
C ARG A 7 -4.56 9.22 -4.81
N ASP A 8 -4.75 8.82 -3.55
CA ASP A 8 -4.83 9.77 -2.43
C ASP A 8 -3.47 10.44 -2.21
N ILE A 9 -2.37 9.70 -2.34
CA ILE A 9 -1.02 10.28 -2.31
C ILE A 9 -0.86 11.30 -3.43
N ALA A 10 -1.26 10.94 -4.65
CA ALA A 10 -1.20 11.84 -5.80
C ALA A 10 -2.07 13.10 -5.62
N ALA A 11 -3.27 12.95 -5.05
CA ALA A 11 -4.16 14.07 -4.76
C ALA A 11 -3.54 15.05 -3.74
N VAL A 12 -2.97 14.53 -2.64
CA VAL A 12 -2.28 15.35 -1.64
C VAL A 12 -1.09 16.09 -2.26
N ALA A 13 -0.26 15.39 -3.05
CA ALA A 13 0.87 16.00 -3.74
C ALA A 13 0.41 17.09 -4.71
N THR A 14 -0.62 16.84 -5.51
CA THR A 14 -1.18 17.80 -6.45
C THR A 14 -1.71 19.07 -5.74
N LEU A 15 -2.46 18.89 -4.65
CA LEU A 15 -2.96 20.02 -3.86
C LEU A 15 -1.81 20.87 -3.30
N ARG A 16 -0.73 20.24 -2.83
CA ARG A 16 0.45 20.94 -2.35
C ARG A 16 1.15 21.71 -3.47
N LEU A 17 1.36 21.11 -4.63
CA LEU A 17 2.00 21.76 -5.76
C LEU A 17 1.18 22.94 -6.30
N LEU A 18 -0.14 22.83 -6.31
CA LEU A 18 -1.03 23.89 -6.81
C LEU A 18 -1.30 25.00 -5.80
N SER A 19 -1.16 24.75 -4.51
CA SER A 19 -1.50 25.74 -3.48
C SER A 19 -0.61 26.96 -3.48
N GLY A 20 0.64 26.85 -3.96
CA GLY A 20 1.62 27.95 -3.93
C GLY A 20 1.94 28.54 -2.54
N ALA A 21 1.37 27.99 -1.48
CA ALA A 21 1.40 28.52 -0.12
C ALA A 21 2.49 27.89 0.77
N TRP A 22 3.50 27.26 0.18
CA TRP A 22 4.57 26.61 0.93
C TRP A 22 5.95 27.18 0.60
N PHE A 23 6.82 27.23 1.60
CA PHE A 23 8.20 27.68 1.49
C PHE A 23 9.15 26.61 2.05
N GLY A 24 10.34 26.50 1.48
CA GLY A 24 11.38 25.57 1.92
C GLY A 24 10.96 24.10 1.79
N ARG A 25 11.44 23.27 2.70
CA ARG A 25 11.12 21.82 2.75
C ARG A 25 9.83 21.60 3.55
N GLN A 26 8.85 20.97 2.94
CA GLN A 26 7.63 20.53 3.61
C GLN A 26 7.59 18.99 3.66
N VAL A 27 7.18 18.44 4.79
CA VAL A 27 6.92 17.01 4.96
C VAL A 27 5.44 16.84 5.30
N GLN A 28 4.76 16.00 4.57
CA GLN A 28 3.34 15.71 4.76
C GLN A 28 3.13 14.21 4.89
N GLY A 29 2.67 13.76 6.04
CA GLY A 29 2.22 12.38 6.23
C GLY A 29 0.95 12.11 5.40
N VAL A 30 0.87 10.94 4.79
CA VAL A 30 -0.32 10.47 4.07
C VAL A 30 -0.62 9.05 4.52
N HIS A 31 -1.69 8.88 5.27
CA HIS A 31 -2.12 7.60 5.82
C HIS A 31 -3.50 7.25 5.27
N GLY A 32 -3.73 5.96 5.00
CA GLY A 32 -5.09 5.48 4.79
C GLY A 32 -5.89 5.48 6.10
N PRO A 33 -7.19 5.20 6.06
CA PRO A 33 -8.07 5.33 7.23
C PRO A 33 -7.73 4.33 8.33
N ASP A 34 -7.21 3.15 7.97
CA ASP A 34 -7.02 2.04 8.89
C ASP A 34 -5.58 1.51 8.88
N ASP A 35 -5.15 0.97 10.03
CA ASP A 35 -3.95 0.15 10.15
C ASP A 35 -4.36 -1.32 10.14
N LEU A 36 -3.98 -2.04 9.09
CA LEU A 36 -4.32 -3.44 8.92
C LEU A 36 -3.07 -4.31 8.98
N THR A 37 -3.18 -5.45 9.62
CA THR A 37 -2.24 -6.55 9.46
C THR A 37 -2.46 -7.23 8.10
N TRP A 38 -1.54 -8.05 7.66
CA TRP A 38 -1.68 -8.82 6.42
C TRP A 38 -2.92 -9.73 6.41
N PRO A 39 -3.23 -10.49 7.51
CA PRO A 39 -4.46 -11.27 7.59
C PRO A 39 -5.74 -10.43 7.51
N GLU A 40 -5.79 -9.27 8.19
CA GLU A 40 -6.94 -8.35 8.13
C GLU A 40 -7.11 -7.78 6.73
N ALA A 41 -6.02 -7.36 6.08
CA ALA A 41 -6.05 -6.90 4.69
C ALA A 41 -6.56 -8.00 3.74
N ALA A 42 -6.11 -9.24 3.91
CA ALA A 42 -6.58 -10.38 3.11
C ALA A 42 -8.07 -10.66 3.33
N ALA A 43 -8.56 -10.53 4.58
CA ALA A 43 -9.98 -10.68 4.90
C ALA A 43 -10.83 -9.57 4.25
N GLU A 44 -10.40 -8.31 4.32
CA GLU A 44 -11.09 -7.20 3.65
C GLU A 44 -11.12 -7.37 2.13
N LEU A 45 -10.00 -7.75 1.53
CA LEU A 45 -9.91 -8.02 0.09
C LEU A 45 -10.85 -9.17 -0.32
N SER A 46 -10.90 -10.23 0.48
CA SER A 46 -11.80 -11.37 0.23
C SER A 46 -13.26 -10.95 0.27
N ALA A 47 -13.65 -10.19 1.30
CA ALA A 47 -15.02 -9.69 1.45
C ALA A 47 -15.41 -8.73 0.29
N ALA A 48 -14.50 -7.83 -0.09
CA ALA A 48 -14.75 -6.86 -1.14
C ALA A 48 -14.83 -7.47 -2.55
N THR A 49 -14.07 -8.52 -2.81
CA THR A 49 -13.99 -9.13 -4.16
C THR A 49 -14.89 -10.34 -4.33
N GLY A 50 -15.32 -10.98 -3.24
CA GLY A 50 -16.01 -12.28 -3.26
C GLY A 50 -15.09 -13.46 -3.60
N THR A 51 -13.78 -13.23 -3.65
CA THR A 51 -12.76 -14.26 -3.93
C THR A 51 -11.93 -14.50 -2.67
N ARG A 52 -11.71 -15.76 -2.31
CA ARG A 52 -10.87 -16.10 -1.15
C ARG A 52 -9.43 -15.67 -1.39
N ILE A 53 -8.94 -14.78 -0.55
CA ILE A 53 -7.57 -14.28 -0.54
C ILE A 53 -7.00 -14.55 0.85
N GLU A 54 -5.81 -15.11 0.92
CA GLU A 54 -5.13 -15.47 2.16
C GLU A 54 -3.74 -14.84 2.22
N ALA A 55 -3.34 -14.41 3.40
CA ALA A 55 -1.97 -13.96 3.64
C ALA A 55 -1.10 -15.17 3.98
N GLU A 56 -0.08 -15.41 3.19
CA GLU A 56 0.91 -16.45 3.43
C GLU A 56 2.23 -15.83 3.89
N ARG A 57 2.86 -16.46 4.88
CA ARG A 57 4.20 -16.07 5.29
C ARG A 57 5.23 -16.76 4.41
N ILE A 58 6.02 -15.99 3.72
CA ILE A 58 7.15 -16.47 2.90
C ILE A 58 8.48 -16.08 3.53
N THR A 59 9.56 -16.76 3.16
CA THR A 59 10.90 -16.38 3.57
C THR A 59 11.44 -15.22 2.72
N VAL A 60 12.49 -14.58 3.21
CA VAL A 60 13.21 -13.52 2.47
C VAL A 60 13.75 -14.05 1.14
N GLU A 61 14.26 -15.27 1.15
CA GLU A 61 14.81 -15.94 -0.03
C GLU A 61 13.71 -16.22 -1.07
N GLN A 62 12.52 -16.60 -0.63
CA GLN A 62 11.36 -16.78 -1.51
C GLN A 62 10.93 -15.45 -2.12
N GLU A 63 10.76 -14.40 -1.28
CA GLU A 63 10.40 -13.07 -1.77
C GLU A 63 11.44 -12.53 -2.77
N ARG A 64 12.74 -12.68 -2.46
CA ARG A 64 13.82 -12.32 -3.36
C ARG A 64 13.73 -13.04 -4.71
N ALA A 65 13.47 -14.34 -4.70
CA ALA A 65 13.31 -15.13 -5.92
C ALA A 65 12.10 -14.70 -6.74
N ASP A 66 11.00 -14.35 -6.09
CA ASP A 66 9.77 -13.92 -6.74
C ASP A 66 9.93 -12.52 -7.37
N LEU A 67 10.58 -11.59 -6.68
CA LEU A 67 10.88 -10.25 -7.21
C LEU A 67 11.80 -10.33 -8.43
N ARG A 68 12.82 -11.21 -8.41
CA ARG A 68 13.69 -11.46 -9.56
C ARG A 68 12.92 -12.06 -10.73
N ARG A 69 12.03 -13.01 -10.47
CA ARG A 69 11.17 -13.63 -11.48
C ARG A 69 10.20 -12.62 -12.10
N ALA A 70 9.77 -11.65 -11.33
CA ALA A 70 8.98 -10.52 -11.81
C ALA A 70 9.80 -9.49 -12.64
N GLY A 71 11.11 -9.70 -12.81
CA GLY A 71 11.98 -8.90 -13.67
C GLY A 71 12.57 -7.65 -12.98
N LEU A 72 12.54 -7.56 -11.65
CA LEU A 72 13.16 -6.45 -10.94
C LEU A 72 14.69 -6.57 -10.97
N SER A 73 15.37 -5.43 -11.07
CA SER A 73 16.82 -5.36 -10.91
C SER A 73 17.25 -5.66 -9.47
N GLU A 74 18.49 -6.12 -9.26
CA GLU A 74 19.02 -6.39 -7.91
C GLU A 74 18.86 -5.19 -6.96
N THR A 75 19.15 -3.99 -7.44
CA THR A 75 18.97 -2.77 -6.64
C THR A 75 17.51 -2.57 -6.21
N ALA A 76 16.55 -2.84 -7.10
CA ALA A 76 15.13 -2.75 -6.78
C ALA A 76 14.70 -3.85 -5.80
N VAL A 77 15.21 -5.07 -5.98
CA VAL A 77 14.98 -6.19 -5.06
C VAL A 77 15.44 -5.85 -3.64
N GLU A 78 16.69 -5.39 -3.48
CA GLU A 78 17.22 -4.98 -2.17
C GLU A 78 16.44 -3.80 -1.57
N GLY A 79 16.00 -2.86 -2.39
CA GLY A 79 15.16 -1.74 -1.95
C GLY A 79 13.82 -2.22 -1.39
N VAL A 80 13.12 -3.12 -2.08
CA VAL A 80 11.84 -3.70 -1.63
C VAL A 80 12.02 -4.49 -0.34
N LEU A 81 13.03 -5.35 -0.27
CA LEU A 81 13.34 -6.14 0.92
C LEU A 81 13.70 -5.24 2.10
N GLY A 82 14.51 -4.20 1.89
CA GLY A 82 14.88 -3.23 2.93
C GLY A 82 13.65 -2.50 3.49
N MET A 83 12.68 -2.10 2.66
CA MET A 83 11.43 -1.52 3.12
C MET A 83 10.59 -2.50 3.93
N ALA A 84 10.52 -3.76 3.52
CA ALA A 84 9.78 -4.80 4.24
C ALA A 84 10.37 -5.06 5.64
N PHE A 85 11.70 -5.14 5.74
CA PHE A 85 12.39 -5.32 7.04
C PHE A 85 12.28 -4.10 7.94
N GLY A 86 12.47 -2.89 7.41
CA GLY A 86 12.34 -1.66 8.19
C GLY A 86 10.98 -1.53 8.89
N LYS A 87 9.91 -2.03 8.28
CA LYS A 87 8.58 -2.09 8.90
C LYS A 87 8.54 -3.08 10.07
N ASN A 88 9.22 -4.23 9.96
CA ASN A 88 9.27 -5.24 11.00
C ASN A 88 10.12 -4.80 12.20
N GLU A 89 11.03 -3.85 12.02
CA GLU A 89 11.88 -3.27 13.07
C GLU A 89 11.20 -2.13 13.85
N GLY A 90 9.88 -1.96 13.70
CA GLY A 90 9.10 -1.00 14.45
C GLY A 90 9.17 0.43 13.86
N PHE A 91 9.18 0.55 12.57
CA PHE A 91 9.08 1.86 11.91
C PHE A 91 7.91 2.67 12.46
N VAL A 92 8.22 3.87 12.96
CA VAL A 92 7.24 4.86 13.40
C VAL A 92 7.28 6.04 12.42
N PRO A 93 6.17 6.40 11.79
CA PRO A 93 6.12 7.54 10.89
C PRO A 93 6.43 8.84 11.65
N GLU A 94 7.18 9.75 11.04
CA GLU A 94 7.49 11.08 11.58
C GLU A 94 6.22 11.87 11.94
N GLN A 95 5.16 11.69 11.17
CA GLN A 95 3.85 12.29 11.44
C GLN A 95 2.83 11.17 11.71
N PRO A 96 2.25 11.11 12.91
CA PRO A 96 1.23 10.13 13.24
C PRO A 96 -0.07 10.39 12.46
N ARG A 97 -0.95 9.40 12.41
CA ARG A 97 -2.30 9.55 11.87
C ARG A 97 -3.06 10.66 12.61
N SER A 98 -3.70 11.52 11.85
CA SER A 98 -4.55 12.61 12.33
C SER A 98 -5.57 12.97 11.26
N MET A 99 -6.51 13.85 11.55
CA MET A 99 -7.47 14.37 10.55
C MET A 99 -6.76 15.06 9.37
N LEU A 100 -5.55 15.59 9.57
CA LEU A 100 -4.78 16.28 8.52
C LEU A 100 -3.92 15.33 7.69
N THR A 101 -3.65 14.13 8.18
CA THR A 101 -2.76 13.15 7.53
C THR A 101 -3.49 11.90 7.06
N THR A 102 -4.80 11.78 7.35
CA THR A 102 -5.62 10.62 6.96
C THR A 102 -6.38 10.92 5.67
N THR A 103 -6.35 9.99 4.76
CA THR A 103 -7.11 10.02 3.50
C THR A 103 -8.31 9.07 3.55
N PRO A 104 -9.37 9.31 2.77
CA PRO A 104 -10.64 8.61 2.93
C PRO A 104 -10.72 7.24 2.24
N SER A 105 -9.82 6.92 1.30
CA SER A 105 -9.94 5.71 0.50
C SER A 105 -9.57 4.47 1.30
N THR A 106 -10.55 3.57 1.48
CA THR A 106 -10.36 2.28 2.16
C THR A 106 -9.78 1.23 1.23
N LEU A 107 -9.12 0.21 1.78
CA LEU A 107 -8.64 -0.96 1.04
C LEU A 107 -9.80 -1.71 0.37
N ALA A 108 -10.92 -1.88 1.07
CA ALA A 108 -12.12 -2.50 0.54
C ALA A 108 -12.69 -1.72 -0.67
N GLY A 109 -12.79 -0.40 -0.58
CA GLY A 109 -13.27 0.46 -1.67
C GLY A 109 -12.36 0.38 -2.91
N TRP A 110 -11.06 0.38 -2.69
CA TRP A 110 -10.08 0.17 -3.75
C TRP A 110 -10.24 -1.22 -4.39
N ALA A 111 -10.42 -2.27 -3.60
CA ALA A 111 -10.56 -3.63 -4.09
C ALA A 111 -11.82 -3.82 -4.95
N VAL A 112 -12.95 -3.25 -4.55
CA VAL A 112 -14.19 -3.28 -5.37
C VAL A 112 -13.97 -2.61 -6.71
N THR A 113 -13.29 -1.47 -6.73
CA THR A 113 -13.16 -0.65 -7.94
C THR A 113 -12.07 -1.18 -8.90
N HIS A 114 -10.98 -1.74 -8.35
CA HIS A 114 -9.79 -2.06 -9.15
C HIS A 114 -9.45 -3.55 -9.18
N LEU A 115 -9.52 -4.25 -8.06
CA LEU A 115 -9.12 -5.64 -7.97
C LEU A 115 -10.20 -6.60 -8.48
N ARG A 116 -11.44 -6.43 -8.03
CA ARG A 116 -12.57 -7.29 -8.44
C ARG A 116 -12.70 -7.42 -9.95
N PRO A 117 -12.71 -6.35 -10.77
CA PRO A 117 -12.82 -6.49 -12.22
C PRO A 117 -11.67 -7.24 -12.88
N VAL A 118 -10.47 -7.21 -12.25
CA VAL A 118 -9.32 -7.99 -12.73
C VAL A 118 -9.53 -9.46 -12.48
N LEU A 119 -9.93 -9.84 -11.25
CA LEU A 119 -10.19 -11.24 -10.87
C LEU A 119 -11.31 -11.85 -11.71
N GLU A 120 -12.42 -11.13 -11.93
CA GLU A 120 -13.54 -11.58 -12.77
C GLU A 120 -13.10 -11.85 -14.22
N ARG A 121 -12.28 -10.99 -14.81
CA ARG A 121 -11.73 -11.23 -16.15
C ARG A 121 -10.78 -12.42 -16.21
N THR A 122 -10.05 -12.68 -15.15
CA THR A 122 -9.11 -13.82 -15.07
C THR A 122 -9.86 -15.13 -14.91
N ALA A 123 -10.96 -15.14 -14.14
CA ALA A 123 -11.81 -16.32 -13.94
C ALA A 123 -12.65 -16.69 -15.18
N ALA A 124 -12.88 -15.74 -16.10
CA ALA A 124 -13.65 -15.93 -17.32
C ALA A 124 -12.81 -16.49 -18.51
N ARG A 125 -11.53 -16.73 -18.32
CA ARG A 125 -10.61 -17.32 -19.32
C ARG A 125 -10.34 -18.78 -19.07
#